data_460b169933cb87608170fb36deacdac5
#
_entry.id   460b169933cb87608170fb36deacdac5
#
_cell.length_a   1.000
_cell.length_b   1.000
_cell.length_c   1.000
_cell.angle_alpha   90.00
_cell.angle_beta   90.00
_cell.angle_gamma   90.00
#
_symmetry.space_group_name_H-M   'P 1'
#
loop_
_entity.id
_entity.type
_entity.pdbx_description
1 polymer ?
#
loop_
_entity_poly.entity_id
_entity_poly.type
_entity_poly.pdbx_seq_one_letter_code
_entity_poly.pdbx_strand_id
1 'polypeptide(L)'
;MYEYHSEIKKLLDKVVNKNNFILDKVIELVSRTVINDKIIHAFGTGHSHMIGLELFARAGGIANVNAMLDSTVMTSEGARRSAEIERISGFAKVIWDQHKINKGDIIIIMMLNLGHLSYL
;
A
#
# COMPACT_ATOMS: atom_id res chain seq x y z
N MET A 1 -17.16 22.24 13.42
CA MET A 1 -15.80 22.19 12.80
C MET A 1 -14.74 21.77 13.80
N TYR A 2 -14.72 22.34 14.99
CA TYR A 2 -13.74 21.96 16.06
C TYR A 2 -13.91 20.53 16.57
N GLU A 3 -15.14 20.03 16.66
CA GLU A 3 -15.45 18.66 17.10
C GLU A 3 -14.83 17.61 16.14
N TYR A 4 -15.04 17.78 14.85
CA TYR A 4 -14.43 16.91 13.82
C TYR A 4 -12.91 16.86 13.92
N HIS A 5 -12.24 18.01 14.07
CA HIS A 5 -10.79 18.07 14.26
C HIS A 5 -10.33 17.31 15.51
N SER A 6 -11.06 17.46 16.61
CA SER A 6 -10.77 16.76 17.86
C SER A 6 -10.89 15.25 17.71
N GLU A 7 -11.93 14.77 17.02
CA GLU A 7 -12.14 13.34 16.77
C GLU A 7 -11.06 12.74 15.87
N ILE A 8 -10.65 13.44 14.80
CA ILE A 8 -9.54 13.01 13.95
C ILE A 8 -8.24 12.88 14.74
N LYS A 9 -7.94 13.84 15.61
CA LYS A 9 -6.72 13.79 16.46
C LYS A 9 -6.75 12.58 17.39
N LYS A 10 -7.87 12.33 18.06
CA LYS A 10 -8.04 11.14 18.92
C LYS A 10 -7.87 9.84 18.14
N LEU A 11 -8.38 9.79 16.91
CA LEU A 11 -8.23 8.61 16.04
C LEU A 11 -6.77 8.37 15.67
N LEU A 12 -6.03 9.42 15.28
CA LEU A 12 -4.61 9.31 14.97
C LEU A 12 -3.80 8.84 16.19
N ASP A 13 -4.02 9.42 17.35
CA ASP A 13 -3.37 9.01 18.60
C ASP A 13 -3.66 7.53 18.92
N LYS A 14 -4.91 7.10 18.73
CA LYS A 14 -5.33 5.71 18.93
C LYS A 14 -4.62 4.76 17.94
N VAL A 15 -4.50 5.14 16.67
CA VAL A 15 -3.82 4.34 15.66
C VAL A 15 -2.34 4.16 16.02
N VAL A 16 -1.65 5.24 16.34
CA VAL A 16 -0.24 5.18 16.75
C VAL A 16 -0.06 4.32 18.00
N ASN A 17 -0.80 4.63 19.07
CA ASN A 17 -0.64 3.93 20.36
C ASN A 17 -0.94 2.43 20.28
N LYS A 18 -1.91 2.03 19.45
CA LYS A 18 -2.25 0.60 19.29
C LYS A 18 -1.25 -0.17 18.46
N ASN A 19 -0.51 0.51 17.58
CA ASN A 19 0.33 -0.14 16.60
C ASN A 19 1.83 0.10 16.81
N ASN A 20 2.25 0.76 17.89
CA ASN A 20 3.65 1.10 18.15
C ASN A 20 4.60 -0.06 17.91
N PHE A 21 4.32 -1.24 18.48
CA PHE A 21 5.17 -2.41 18.31
C PHE A 21 5.27 -2.90 16.85
N ILE A 22 4.18 -2.78 16.09
CA ILE A 22 4.15 -3.14 14.67
C ILE A 22 4.91 -2.09 13.86
N LEU A 23 4.71 -0.80 14.18
CA LEU A 23 5.39 0.32 13.53
C LEU A 23 6.91 0.21 13.70
N ASP A 24 7.40 -0.10 14.91
CA ASP A 24 8.83 -0.30 15.16
C ASP A 24 9.42 -1.43 14.28
N LYS A 25 8.70 -2.54 14.17
CA LYS A 25 9.10 -3.65 13.28
C LYS A 25 9.12 -3.24 11.81
N VAL A 26 8.13 -2.48 11.37
CA VAL A 26 8.06 -1.99 9.98
C VAL A 26 9.21 -1.02 9.71
N ILE A 27 9.48 -0.10 10.63
CA ILE A 27 10.62 0.83 10.53
C ILE A 27 11.94 0.07 10.40
N GLU A 28 12.17 -0.94 11.25
CA GLU A 28 13.36 -1.78 11.17
C GLU A 28 13.48 -2.50 9.82
N LEU A 29 12.38 -3.10 9.35
CA LEU A 29 12.34 -3.83 8.09
C LEU A 29 12.61 -2.92 6.89
N VAL A 30 11.95 -1.77 6.82
CA VAL A 30 12.14 -0.78 5.76
C VAL A 30 13.56 -0.24 5.77
N SER A 31 14.08 0.12 6.95
CA SER A 31 15.46 0.64 7.10
C SER A 31 16.48 -0.39 6.61
N ARG A 32 16.32 -1.66 7.01
CA ARG A 32 17.20 -2.75 6.58
C ARG A 32 17.13 -2.97 5.07
N THR A 33 15.95 -2.88 4.49
CA THR A 33 15.74 -3.00 3.03
C THR A 33 16.50 -1.93 2.28
N VAL A 34 16.39 -0.68 2.70
CA VAL A 34 17.11 0.46 2.08
C VAL A 34 18.63 0.34 2.26
N ILE A 35 19.10 0.03 3.47
CA ILE A 35 20.53 -0.11 3.78
C ILE A 35 21.18 -1.21 2.92
N ASN A 36 20.44 -2.28 2.62
CA ASN A 36 20.93 -3.38 1.79
C ASN A 36 20.68 -3.19 0.29
N ASP A 37 20.34 -1.99 -0.13
CA ASP A 37 20.05 -1.63 -1.54
C ASP A 37 18.99 -2.55 -2.17
N LYS A 38 17.93 -2.84 -1.41
CA LYS A 38 16.78 -3.61 -1.82
C LYS A 38 15.59 -2.70 -2.12
N ILE A 39 14.60 -3.23 -2.80
CA ILE A 39 13.43 -2.49 -3.25
C ILE A 39 12.25 -2.70 -2.30
N ILE A 40 11.53 -1.62 -2.08
CA ILE A 40 10.24 -1.61 -1.41
C ILE A 40 9.17 -1.52 -2.49
N HIS A 41 8.48 -2.62 -2.76
CA HIS A 41 7.35 -2.63 -3.68
C HIS A 41 6.09 -2.17 -2.94
N ALA A 42 5.30 -1.30 -3.55
CA ALA A 42 4.06 -0.78 -2.97
C ALA A 42 2.90 -1.08 -3.92
N PHE A 43 1.89 -1.81 -3.42
CA PHE A 43 0.73 -2.23 -4.21
C PHE A 43 -0.59 -1.90 -3.52
N GLY A 44 -1.56 -1.47 -4.28
CA GLY A 44 -2.95 -1.28 -3.86
C GLY A 44 -3.88 -1.20 -5.06
N THR A 45 -5.13 -1.61 -4.87
CA THR A 45 -6.20 -1.48 -5.87
C THR A 45 -7.15 -0.32 -5.52
N GLY A 46 -7.98 0.09 -6.45
CA GLY A 46 -8.92 1.19 -6.24
C GLY A 46 -8.19 2.44 -5.74
N HIS A 47 -8.72 3.12 -4.74
CA HIS A 47 -8.08 4.30 -4.14
C HIS A 47 -6.82 3.98 -3.31
N SER A 48 -6.63 2.72 -2.90
CA SER A 48 -5.43 2.33 -2.13
C SER A 48 -4.13 2.49 -2.92
N HIS A 49 -4.18 2.48 -4.27
CA HIS A 49 -3.01 2.73 -5.11
C HIS A 49 -2.39 4.12 -4.89
N MET A 50 -3.19 5.10 -4.41
CA MET A 50 -2.71 6.47 -4.15
C MET A 50 -1.60 6.51 -3.10
N ILE A 51 -1.61 5.59 -2.14
CA ILE A 51 -0.54 5.46 -1.14
C ILE A 51 0.76 5.00 -1.82
N GLY A 52 0.67 4.06 -2.77
CA GLY A 52 1.81 3.64 -3.58
C GLY A 52 2.39 4.77 -4.42
N LEU A 53 1.54 5.59 -5.03
CA LEU A 53 1.95 6.80 -5.75
C LEU A 53 2.63 7.81 -4.83
N GLU A 54 2.12 8.01 -3.63
CA GLU A 54 2.66 8.96 -2.66
C GLU A 54 4.03 8.55 -2.12
N LEU A 55 4.31 7.25 -2.07
CA LEU A 55 5.63 6.72 -1.71
C LEU A 55 6.63 6.79 -2.86
N PHE A 56 6.17 6.80 -4.11
CA PHE A 56 6.97 6.69 -5.32
C PHE A 56 7.26 8.06 -5.96
N ALA A 57 8.48 8.22 -6.50
CA ALA A 57 8.87 9.37 -7.34
C ALA A 57 8.57 10.75 -6.74
N ARG A 58 8.74 10.90 -5.44
CA ARG A 58 8.45 12.11 -4.70
C ARG A 58 9.74 12.83 -4.27
N ALA A 59 9.76 14.16 -4.37
CA ALA A 59 10.86 14.96 -3.84
C ALA A 59 11.03 14.71 -2.33
N GLY A 60 12.23 14.30 -1.93
CA GLY A 60 12.54 13.92 -0.54
C GLY A 60 12.00 12.56 -0.10
N GLY A 61 11.44 11.77 -1.03
CA GLY A 61 11.01 10.40 -0.78
C GLY A 61 12.16 9.40 -0.77
N ILE A 62 11.84 8.15 -0.45
CA ILE A 62 12.78 7.02 -0.48
C ILE A 62 12.98 6.60 -1.94
N ALA A 63 14.23 6.60 -2.42
CA ALA A 63 14.55 6.25 -3.80
C ALA A 63 14.27 4.76 -4.14
N ASN A 64 14.38 3.89 -3.14
CA ASN A 64 14.23 2.43 -3.29
C ASN A 64 12.75 1.96 -3.34
N VAL A 65 11.83 2.80 -3.78
CA VAL A 65 10.41 2.45 -3.89
C VAL A 65 10.04 2.16 -5.33
N ASN A 66 9.35 1.04 -5.55
CA ASN A 66 8.69 0.69 -6.79
C ASN A 66 7.17 0.63 -6.55
N ALA A 67 6.42 1.54 -7.12
CA ALA A 67 4.96 1.46 -7.11
C ALA A 67 4.50 0.47 -8.19
N MET A 68 3.84 -0.59 -7.75
CA MET A 68 3.24 -1.60 -8.65
C MET A 68 1.89 -1.08 -9.12
N LEU A 69 1.92 -0.21 -10.13
CA LEU A 69 0.73 0.49 -10.64
C LEU A 69 0.21 -0.24 -11.89
N ASP A 70 -1.06 -0.62 -11.84
CA ASP A 70 -1.79 -1.16 -12.98
C ASP A 70 -3.11 -0.40 -13.16
N SER A 71 -3.27 0.29 -14.29
CA SER A 71 -4.42 1.15 -14.55
C SER A 71 -5.75 0.39 -14.53
N THR A 72 -5.73 -0.92 -14.81
CA THR A 72 -6.93 -1.74 -14.85
C THR A 72 -7.59 -1.94 -13.50
N VAL A 73 -6.81 -1.87 -12.42
CA VAL A 73 -7.31 -1.96 -11.03
C VAL A 73 -7.32 -0.59 -10.32
N MET A 74 -7.07 0.49 -11.05
CA MET A 74 -7.22 1.85 -10.55
C MET A 74 -8.59 2.43 -10.90
N THR A 75 -9.08 3.37 -10.09
CA THR A 75 -10.39 3.99 -10.30
C THR A 75 -10.42 5.01 -11.44
N SER A 76 -9.26 5.46 -11.91
CA SER A 76 -9.11 6.43 -13.01
C SER A 76 -9.74 5.96 -14.33
N GLU A 77 -9.75 4.65 -14.57
CA GLU A 77 -10.32 4.04 -15.79
C GLU A 77 -11.78 3.57 -15.61
N GLY A 78 -12.39 3.87 -14.48
CA GLY A 78 -13.74 3.50 -14.14
C GLY A 78 -13.84 2.65 -12.87
N ALA A 79 -14.50 3.18 -11.86
CA ALA A 79 -14.59 2.56 -10.53
C ALA A 79 -15.26 1.18 -10.56
N ARG A 80 -16.35 1.01 -11.35
CA ARG A 80 -17.02 -0.29 -11.50
C ARG A 80 -16.12 -1.30 -12.18
N ARG A 81 -15.47 -0.90 -13.26
CA ARG A 81 -14.54 -1.74 -14.03
C ARG A 81 -13.40 -2.25 -13.12
N SER A 82 -12.76 -1.37 -12.38
CA SER A 82 -11.67 -1.76 -11.48
C SER A 82 -12.14 -2.71 -10.39
N ALA A 83 -13.32 -2.46 -9.80
CA ALA A 83 -13.91 -3.34 -8.78
C ALA A 83 -14.30 -4.73 -9.31
N GLU A 84 -14.62 -4.86 -10.57
CA GLU A 84 -14.88 -6.16 -11.21
C GLU A 84 -13.58 -6.89 -11.53
N ILE A 85 -12.58 -6.19 -12.04
CA ILE A 85 -11.29 -6.76 -12.43
C ILE A 85 -10.49 -7.26 -11.21
N GLU A 86 -10.47 -6.52 -10.11
CA GLU A 86 -9.73 -6.91 -8.91
C GLU A 86 -10.22 -8.23 -8.28
N ARG A 87 -11.44 -8.68 -8.66
CA ARG A 87 -12.03 -9.95 -8.21
C ARG A 87 -11.75 -11.13 -9.14
N ILE A 88 -11.10 -10.88 -10.26
CA ILE A 88 -10.76 -11.95 -11.21
C ILE A 88 -9.65 -12.82 -10.62
N SER A 89 -9.94 -14.10 -10.44
CA SER A 89 -8.94 -15.04 -9.94
C SER A 89 -7.72 -15.10 -10.87
N GLY A 90 -6.52 -15.03 -10.28
CA GLY A 90 -5.26 -15.07 -11.02
C GLY A 90 -4.80 -13.71 -11.57
N PHE A 91 -5.63 -12.66 -11.53
CA PHE A 91 -5.23 -11.36 -12.06
C PHE A 91 -4.04 -10.74 -11.30
N ALA A 92 -3.99 -10.93 -9.99
CA ALA A 92 -2.86 -10.49 -9.18
C ALA A 92 -1.51 -11.08 -9.66
N LYS A 93 -1.52 -12.32 -10.19
CA LYS A 93 -0.32 -12.93 -10.76
C LYS A 93 0.13 -12.21 -12.04
N VAL A 94 -0.80 -11.75 -12.85
CA VAL A 94 -0.49 -10.99 -14.07
C VAL A 94 0.25 -9.70 -13.72
N ILE A 95 -0.21 -8.98 -12.68
CA ILE A 95 0.46 -7.77 -12.19
C ILE A 95 1.84 -8.13 -11.62
N TRP A 96 1.91 -9.16 -10.78
CA TRP A 96 3.15 -9.62 -10.16
C TRP A 96 4.24 -9.93 -11.19
N ASP A 97 3.89 -10.65 -12.24
CA ASP A 97 4.83 -11.11 -13.28
C ASP A 97 5.42 -9.94 -14.11
N GLN A 98 4.81 -8.76 -14.05
CA GLN A 98 5.33 -7.55 -14.71
C GLN A 98 6.43 -6.85 -13.89
N HIS A 99 6.58 -7.22 -12.61
CA HIS A 99 7.54 -6.61 -11.71
C HIS A 99 8.66 -7.57 -11.36
N LYS A 100 9.90 -7.09 -11.45
CA LYS A 100 11.07 -7.87 -11.05
C LYS A 100 11.24 -7.79 -9.53
N ILE A 101 10.72 -8.78 -8.81
CA ILE A 101 10.83 -8.87 -7.37
C ILE A 101 11.96 -9.85 -7.03
N ASN A 102 12.93 -9.42 -6.25
CA ASN A 102 14.12 -10.19 -5.92
C ASN A 102 14.12 -10.62 -4.46
N LYS A 103 14.93 -11.61 -4.13
CA LYS A 103 15.13 -12.03 -2.76
C LYS A 103 15.69 -10.86 -1.91
N GLY A 104 15.01 -10.56 -0.81
CA GLY A 104 15.36 -9.47 0.11
C GLY A 104 14.59 -8.18 -0.14
N ASP A 105 13.84 -8.08 -1.25
CA ASP A 105 12.86 -7.02 -1.43
C ASP A 105 11.68 -7.22 -0.47
N ILE A 106 10.96 -6.15 -0.18
CA ILE A 106 9.72 -6.20 0.61
C ILE A 106 8.54 -5.65 -0.19
N ILE A 107 7.34 -6.09 0.18
CA ILE A 107 6.10 -5.60 -0.43
C ILE A 107 5.21 -5.03 0.65
N ILE A 108 4.75 -3.80 0.42
CA ILE A 108 3.70 -3.14 1.20
C ILE A 108 2.40 -3.26 0.42
N ILE A 109 1.44 -4.00 0.95
CA ILE A 109 0.12 -4.16 0.35
C ILE A 109 -0.87 -3.26 1.10
N MET A 110 -1.46 -2.31 0.41
CA MET A 110 -2.47 -1.40 0.95
C MET A 110 -3.85 -1.95 0.67
N MET A 111 -4.60 -2.26 1.73
CA MET A 111 -5.95 -2.79 1.65
C MET A 111 -6.88 -1.99 2.55
N LEU A 112 -8.04 -1.61 2.04
CA LEU A 112 -9.13 -1.15 2.88
C LEU A 112 -10.00 -2.35 3.26
N ASN A 113 -9.86 -2.82 4.50
CA ASN A 113 -10.69 -3.91 5.01
C ASN A 113 -12.05 -3.36 5.45
N LEU A 114 -13.08 -3.57 4.64
CA LEU A 114 -14.47 -3.20 4.95
C LEU A 114 -15.20 -4.28 5.76
N GLY A 115 -14.47 -5.16 6.47
CA GLY A 115 -15.08 -6.14 7.38
C GLY A 115 -15.65 -7.39 6.72
N HIS A 116 -15.46 -7.60 5.43
CA HIS A 116 -15.86 -8.80 4.72
C HIS A 116 -14.66 -9.51 4.06
N LEU A 117 -13.79 -10.08 4.88
CA LEU A 117 -12.84 -11.12 4.44
C LEU A 117 -13.52 -12.48 4.50
N SER A 118 -14.47 -12.73 3.63
CA SER A 118 -15.05 -14.06 3.46
C SER A 118 -14.80 -14.68 2.08
N TYR A 119 -13.86 -14.11 1.30
CA TYR A 119 -13.52 -14.66 -0.02
C TYR A 119 -12.02 -14.49 -0.32
N LEU A 120 -11.20 -15.19 0.44
CA LEU A 120 -9.87 -15.63 0.03
C LEU A 120 -9.77 -17.14 0.23
#